data_dba9045fe9f689988d5a5ca6abce7499
#
_entry.id   dba9045fe9f689988d5a5ca6abce7499
#
_cell.length_a   1.000
_cell.length_b   1.000
_cell.length_c   1.000
_cell.angle_alpha   90.00
_cell.angle_beta   90.00
_cell.angle_gamma   90.00
#
_symmetry.space_group_name_H-M   'P 1'
#
loop_
_entity.id
_entity.type
_entity.pdbx_description
1 polymer ?
#
loop_
_entity_poly.entity_id
_entity_poly.type
_entity_poly.pdbx_seq_one_letter_code
_entity_poly.pdbx_strand_id
1 'polypeptide(L)'
;MASKEEKQSLKERLICAGIEEIAAHGIADFSLRRVAAACQVSCAAPYRHFADRDEFIRETVGYINRQWGLLQDNISRLYEKDSHRRLIELCVAYIRFLVANDNYRNVLVASGEHWDEDERISLLLRECFAAGGVSEEEQKRRAYAIRAMLYGTVAMLTGKELPNEEATFAMIRLTLQRELDA
;
A
#
# COMPACT_ATOMS: atom_id res chain seq x y z
N MET A 1 8.69 -33.66 4.17
CA MET A 1 7.84 -32.91 5.14
C MET A 1 7.10 -31.88 4.31
N ALA A 2 5.82 -32.10 4.04
CA ALA A 2 5.00 -31.21 3.23
C ALA A 2 4.71 -29.93 4.03
N SER A 3 5.02 -28.77 3.46
CA SER A 3 4.67 -27.46 3.99
C SER A 3 3.14 -27.40 4.11
N LYS A 4 2.66 -27.02 5.30
CA LYS A 4 1.28 -26.62 5.53
C LYS A 4 1.01 -25.39 4.68
N GLU A 5 0.48 -25.55 3.48
CA GLU A 5 -0.24 -24.47 2.81
C GLU A 5 -1.41 -24.13 3.72
N GLU A 6 -1.33 -22.98 4.38
CA GLU A 6 -2.47 -22.43 5.13
C GLU A 6 -3.60 -22.25 4.15
N LYS A 7 -4.63 -23.08 4.31
CA LYS A 7 -5.80 -23.09 3.43
C LYS A 7 -6.53 -21.75 3.63
N GLN A 8 -6.36 -20.84 2.67
CA GLN A 8 -6.98 -19.52 2.67
C GLN A 8 -8.48 -19.62 2.96
N SER A 9 -8.98 -18.85 3.90
CA SER A 9 -10.40 -18.85 4.28
C SER A 9 -11.29 -18.43 3.09
N LEU A 10 -12.55 -18.86 3.08
CA LEU A 10 -13.48 -18.43 2.02
C LEU A 10 -13.62 -16.89 1.99
N LYS A 11 -13.62 -16.24 3.16
CA LYS A 11 -13.66 -14.76 3.26
C LYS A 11 -12.47 -14.13 2.52
N GLU A 12 -11.25 -14.62 2.74
CA GLU A 12 -10.06 -14.12 2.07
C GLU A 12 -10.08 -14.40 0.56
N ARG A 13 -10.51 -15.57 0.14
CA ARG A 13 -10.67 -15.88 -1.28
C ARG A 13 -11.65 -14.95 -1.97
N LEU A 14 -12.78 -14.64 -1.32
CA LEU A 14 -13.74 -13.66 -1.82
C LEU A 14 -13.13 -12.26 -1.92
N ILE A 15 -12.36 -11.83 -0.92
CA ILE A 15 -11.65 -10.53 -0.94
C ILE A 15 -10.66 -10.49 -2.11
N CYS A 16 -9.81 -11.51 -2.28
CA CYS A 16 -8.86 -11.56 -3.40
C CYS A 16 -9.57 -11.50 -4.76
N ALA A 17 -10.63 -12.29 -4.95
CA ALA A 17 -11.42 -12.25 -6.17
C ALA A 17 -12.13 -10.89 -6.36
N GLY A 18 -12.50 -10.22 -5.27
CA GLY A 18 -13.07 -8.87 -5.32
C GLY A 18 -12.07 -7.80 -5.74
N ILE A 19 -10.81 -7.93 -5.34
CA ILE A 19 -9.73 -7.07 -5.79
C ILE A 19 -9.56 -7.17 -7.31
N GLU A 20 -9.52 -8.40 -7.85
CA GLU A 20 -9.45 -8.64 -9.30
C GLU A 20 -10.68 -8.08 -10.03
N GLU A 21 -11.86 -8.25 -9.46
CA GLU A 21 -13.12 -7.75 -10.01
C GLU A 21 -13.13 -6.21 -10.08
N ILE A 22 -12.68 -5.52 -9.01
CA ILE A 22 -12.59 -4.05 -8.98
C ILE A 22 -11.53 -3.57 -9.98
N ALA A 23 -10.41 -4.27 -10.08
CA ALA A 23 -9.35 -3.92 -11.03
C ALA A 23 -9.81 -4.03 -12.48
N ALA A 24 -10.63 -5.05 -12.80
CA ALA A 24 -11.11 -5.30 -14.15
C ALA A 24 -12.29 -4.38 -14.57
N HIS A 25 -13.17 -4.02 -13.64
CA HIS A 25 -14.44 -3.36 -13.95
C HIS A 25 -14.64 -2.01 -13.25
N GLY A 26 -13.76 -1.66 -12.32
CA GLY A 26 -13.91 -0.49 -11.47
C GLY A 26 -14.93 -0.68 -10.34
N ILE A 27 -14.92 0.23 -9.37
CA ILE A 27 -15.85 0.19 -8.23
C ILE A 27 -17.30 0.39 -8.69
N ALA A 28 -17.56 1.27 -9.68
CA ALA A 28 -18.93 1.55 -10.13
C ALA A 28 -19.65 0.30 -10.62
N ASP A 29 -18.97 -0.52 -11.41
CA ASP A 29 -19.50 -1.75 -12.02
C ASP A 29 -19.18 -3.04 -11.22
N PHE A 30 -18.69 -2.91 -10.00
CA PHE A 30 -18.36 -4.04 -9.12
C PHE A 30 -19.57 -4.93 -8.83
N SER A 31 -19.38 -6.26 -8.88
CA SER A 31 -20.44 -7.25 -8.71
C SER A 31 -20.05 -8.42 -7.80
N LEU A 32 -20.67 -8.49 -6.61
CA LEU A 32 -20.53 -9.65 -5.70
C LEU A 32 -20.94 -10.98 -6.34
N ARG A 33 -21.84 -10.96 -7.32
CA ARG A 33 -22.22 -12.17 -8.08
C ARG A 33 -21.07 -12.69 -8.92
N ARG A 34 -20.32 -11.81 -9.59
CA ARG A 34 -19.11 -12.21 -10.35
C ARG A 34 -18.01 -12.70 -9.42
N VAL A 35 -17.82 -12.05 -8.27
CA VAL A 35 -16.89 -12.51 -7.23
C VAL A 35 -17.23 -13.93 -6.75
N ALA A 36 -18.51 -14.21 -6.46
CA ALA A 36 -18.95 -15.55 -6.06
C ALA A 36 -18.68 -16.59 -7.15
N ALA A 37 -18.97 -16.25 -8.41
CA ALA A 37 -18.70 -17.12 -9.55
C ALA A 37 -17.21 -17.41 -9.72
N ALA A 38 -16.33 -16.42 -9.60
CA ALA A 38 -14.87 -16.58 -9.63
C ALA A 38 -14.36 -17.52 -8.53
N CYS A 39 -14.98 -17.48 -7.35
CA CYS A 39 -14.66 -18.38 -6.23
C CYS A 39 -15.35 -19.76 -6.34
N GLN A 40 -16.17 -20.01 -7.35
CA GLN A 40 -16.97 -21.23 -7.54
C GLN A 40 -17.91 -21.52 -6.35
N VAL A 41 -18.56 -20.48 -5.82
CA VAL A 41 -19.53 -20.58 -4.74
C VAL A 41 -20.89 -20.02 -5.16
N SER A 42 -21.93 -20.30 -4.37
CA SER A 42 -23.27 -19.75 -4.64
C SER A 42 -23.29 -18.24 -4.52
N CYS A 43 -24.18 -17.57 -5.26
CA CYS A 43 -24.36 -16.11 -5.18
C CYS A 43 -24.74 -15.62 -3.77
N ALA A 44 -25.25 -16.49 -2.91
CA ALA A 44 -25.57 -16.18 -1.51
C ALA A 44 -24.36 -16.29 -0.56
N ALA A 45 -23.27 -16.94 -0.99
CA ALA A 45 -22.12 -17.17 -0.12
C ALA A 45 -21.43 -15.88 0.35
N PRO A 46 -21.20 -14.84 -0.47
CA PRO A 46 -20.64 -13.58 0.00
C PRO A 46 -21.48 -12.93 1.12
N TYR A 47 -22.79 -12.99 1.04
CA TYR A 47 -23.70 -12.38 2.03
C TYR A 47 -23.69 -13.06 3.40
N ARG A 48 -22.99 -14.18 3.55
CA ARG A 48 -22.70 -14.78 4.87
C ARG A 48 -21.51 -14.10 5.56
N HIS A 49 -20.71 -13.37 4.83
CA HIS A 49 -19.48 -12.73 5.30
C HIS A 49 -19.54 -11.21 5.27
N PHE A 50 -20.39 -10.64 4.40
CA PHE A 50 -20.52 -9.21 4.17
C PHE A 50 -22.00 -8.86 4.05
N ALA A 51 -22.48 -7.88 4.81
CA ALA A 51 -23.89 -7.47 4.81
C ALA A 51 -24.31 -6.89 3.45
N ASP A 52 -23.42 -6.13 2.82
CA ASP A 52 -23.65 -5.47 1.56
C ASP A 52 -22.36 -5.28 0.73
N ARG A 53 -22.50 -4.59 -0.40
CA ARG A 53 -21.40 -4.23 -1.30
C ARG A 53 -20.39 -3.28 -0.64
N ASP A 54 -20.87 -2.33 0.11
CA ASP A 54 -20.02 -1.29 0.71
C ASP A 54 -19.20 -1.87 1.87
N GLU A 55 -19.77 -2.78 2.66
CA GLU A 55 -19.02 -3.53 3.65
C GLU A 55 -17.94 -4.40 2.98
N PHE A 56 -18.26 -5.04 1.85
CA PHE A 56 -17.27 -5.82 1.11
C PHE A 56 -16.08 -4.95 0.68
N ILE A 57 -16.34 -3.76 0.14
CA ILE A 57 -15.29 -2.82 -0.29
C ILE A 57 -14.46 -2.37 0.91
N ARG A 58 -15.08 -1.98 2.02
CA ARG A 58 -14.36 -1.59 3.27
C ARG A 58 -13.47 -2.73 3.78
N GLU A 59 -13.96 -3.96 3.80
CA GLU A 59 -13.19 -5.13 4.22
C GLU A 59 -12.03 -5.44 3.25
N THR A 60 -12.22 -5.18 1.96
CA THR A 60 -11.17 -5.32 0.94
C THR A 60 -10.06 -4.30 1.17
N VAL A 61 -10.40 -3.03 1.38
CA VAL A 61 -9.42 -1.98 1.76
C VAL A 61 -8.72 -2.35 3.07
N GLY A 62 -9.47 -2.78 4.08
CA GLY A 62 -8.91 -3.25 5.33
C GLY A 62 -7.94 -4.43 5.18
N TYR A 63 -8.21 -5.34 4.25
CA TYR A 63 -7.29 -6.42 3.93
C TYR A 63 -5.97 -5.89 3.33
N ILE A 64 -6.03 -4.99 2.36
CA ILE A 64 -4.85 -4.36 1.75
C ILE A 64 -4.02 -3.63 2.82
N ASN A 65 -4.67 -2.84 3.67
CA ASN A 65 -4.01 -2.11 4.74
C ASN A 65 -3.34 -3.05 5.77
N ARG A 66 -3.94 -4.20 6.07
CA ARG A 66 -3.29 -5.21 6.92
C ARG A 66 -2.04 -5.82 6.27
N GLN A 67 -2.07 -6.10 4.96
CA GLN A 67 -0.88 -6.61 4.25
C GLN A 67 0.26 -5.58 4.29
N TRP A 68 -0.06 -4.32 4.07
CA TRP A 68 0.89 -3.23 4.20
C TRP A 68 1.42 -3.08 5.64
N GLY A 69 0.54 -3.14 6.64
CA GLY A 69 0.89 -3.07 8.06
C GLY A 69 1.91 -4.12 8.49
N LEU A 70 1.81 -5.36 7.99
CA LEU A 70 2.78 -6.42 8.27
C LEU A 70 4.19 -6.07 7.74
N LEU A 71 4.28 -5.46 6.56
CA LEU A 71 5.56 -4.99 6.01
C LEU A 71 6.15 -3.85 6.83
N GLN A 72 5.32 -2.89 7.22
CA GLN A 72 5.72 -1.77 8.08
C GLN A 72 6.27 -2.25 9.43
N ASP A 73 5.61 -3.22 10.08
CA ASP A 73 6.03 -3.77 11.36
C ASP A 73 7.40 -4.47 11.25
N ASN A 74 7.66 -5.17 10.16
CA ASN A 74 8.95 -5.81 9.90
C ASN A 74 10.07 -4.78 9.72
N ILE A 75 9.85 -3.76 8.89
CA ILE A 75 10.83 -2.70 8.63
C ILE A 75 11.08 -1.89 9.91
N SER A 76 10.02 -1.56 10.66
CA SER A 76 10.14 -0.80 11.91
C SER A 76 10.98 -1.52 12.95
N ARG A 77 10.88 -2.85 13.03
CA ARG A 77 11.74 -3.68 13.91
C ARG A 77 13.19 -3.70 13.46
N LEU A 78 13.44 -3.83 12.13
CA LEU A 78 14.78 -3.89 11.59
C LEU A 78 15.57 -2.59 11.79
N TYR A 79 14.90 -1.45 11.73
CA TYR A 79 15.50 -0.12 11.81
C TYR A 79 15.00 0.68 13.02
N GLU A 80 14.74 0.01 14.15
CA GLU A 80 14.18 0.62 15.37
C GLU A 80 14.99 1.82 15.87
N LYS A 81 16.33 1.74 15.77
CA LYS A 81 17.27 2.74 16.28
C LYS A 81 17.70 3.81 15.27
N ASP A 82 17.17 3.74 14.04
CA ASP A 82 17.55 4.64 12.94
C ASP A 82 16.27 5.11 12.23
N SER A 83 15.72 6.23 12.69
CA SER A 83 14.46 6.78 12.16
C SER A 83 14.58 7.21 10.69
N HIS A 84 15.74 7.77 10.28
CA HIS A 84 15.98 8.16 8.89
C HIS A 84 16.01 6.95 7.97
N ARG A 85 16.78 5.93 8.33
CA ARG A 85 16.86 4.68 7.57
C ARG A 85 15.51 3.98 7.53
N ARG A 86 14.81 3.94 8.66
CA ARG A 86 13.46 3.38 8.77
C ARG A 86 12.50 4.06 7.80
N LEU A 87 12.49 5.39 7.75
CA LEU A 87 11.65 6.16 6.84
C LEU A 87 11.97 5.86 5.37
N ILE A 88 13.25 5.87 4.99
CA ILE A 88 13.68 5.56 3.62
C ILE A 88 13.22 4.16 3.20
N GLU A 89 13.45 3.14 4.04
CA GLU A 89 13.10 1.77 3.69
C GLU A 89 11.58 1.55 3.71
N LEU A 90 10.82 2.26 4.55
CA LEU A 90 9.35 2.26 4.47
C LEU A 90 8.86 2.88 3.15
N CYS A 91 9.43 4.00 2.72
CA CYS A 91 9.11 4.62 1.44
C CYS A 91 9.40 3.69 0.25
N VAL A 92 10.57 3.06 0.25
CA VAL A 92 10.96 2.09 -0.79
C VAL A 92 10.05 0.86 -0.78
N ALA A 93 9.76 0.32 0.41
CA ALA A 93 8.86 -0.83 0.55
C ALA A 93 7.44 -0.52 0.05
N TYR A 94 6.96 0.69 0.30
CA TYR A 94 5.66 1.13 -0.19
C TYR A 94 5.62 1.21 -1.72
N ILE A 95 6.62 1.81 -2.34
CA ILE A 95 6.72 1.83 -3.81
C ILE A 95 6.68 0.40 -4.35
N ARG A 96 7.51 -0.50 -3.79
CA ARG A 96 7.54 -1.91 -4.19
C ARG A 96 6.19 -2.61 -3.98
N PHE A 97 5.53 -2.34 -2.85
CA PHE A 97 4.23 -2.91 -2.54
C PHE A 97 3.17 -2.51 -3.57
N LEU A 98 3.09 -1.23 -3.94
CA LEU A 98 2.14 -0.76 -4.94
C LEU A 98 2.47 -1.19 -6.36
N VAL A 99 3.76 -1.24 -6.72
CA VAL A 99 4.20 -1.69 -8.05
C VAL A 99 3.98 -3.20 -8.24
N ALA A 100 4.18 -3.99 -7.18
CA ALA A 100 3.95 -5.43 -7.20
C ALA A 100 2.45 -5.80 -7.16
N ASN A 101 1.58 -4.88 -6.72
CA ASN A 101 0.17 -5.12 -6.49
C ASN A 101 -0.69 -4.02 -7.15
N ASP A 102 -0.62 -3.92 -8.50
CA ASP A 102 -1.38 -2.93 -9.27
C ASP A 102 -2.88 -2.92 -8.94
N ASN A 103 -3.46 -4.10 -8.72
CA ASN A 103 -4.85 -4.24 -8.37
C ASN A 103 -5.18 -3.61 -7.01
N TYR A 104 -4.26 -3.69 -6.04
CA TYR A 104 -4.42 -3.05 -4.72
C TYR A 104 -4.44 -1.53 -4.87
N ARG A 105 -3.50 -0.97 -5.65
CA ARG A 105 -3.49 0.47 -5.96
C ARG A 105 -4.80 0.93 -6.59
N ASN A 106 -5.32 0.19 -7.55
CA ASN A 106 -6.58 0.52 -8.22
C ASN A 106 -7.76 0.53 -7.23
N VAL A 107 -7.81 -0.41 -6.29
CA VAL A 107 -8.83 -0.44 -5.22
C VAL A 107 -8.69 0.79 -4.31
N LEU A 108 -7.48 1.11 -3.82
CA LEU A 108 -7.26 2.24 -2.93
C LEU A 108 -7.64 3.58 -3.59
N VAL A 109 -7.20 3.81 -4.82
CA VAL A 109 -7.56 5.01 -5.58
C VAL A 109 -9.07 5.11 -5.81
N ALA A 110 -9.71 4.01 -6.17
CA ALA A 110 -11.14 3.98 -6.48
C ALA A 110 -12.02 4.11 -5.23
N SER A 111 -11.55 3.69 -4.05
CA SER A 111 -12.25 3.85 -2.76
C SER A 111 -12.14 5.26 -2.18
N GLY A 112 -11.29 6.12 -2.78
CA GLY A 112 -10.99 7.44 -2.23
C GLY A 112 -10.02 7.41 -1.04
N GLU A 113 -9.49 6.25 -0.70
CA GLU A 113 -8.44 6.12 0.30
C GLU A 113 -7.15 6.72 -0.23
N HIS A 114 -6.61 7.65 0.51
CA HIS A 114 -5.36 8.31 0.16
C HIS A 114 -4.26 7.89 1.13
N TRP A 115 -3.08 7.80 0.60
CA TRP A 115 -1.83 7.57 1.30
C TRP A 115 -1.52 8.59 2.42
N ASP A 116 -2.14 9.77 2.38
CA ASP A 116 -2.02 10.79 3.43
C ASP A 116 -2.52 10.32 4.81
N GLU A 117 -3.28 9.24 4.85
CA GLU A 117 -3.80 8.64 6.07
C GLU A 117 -2.84 7.59 6.68
N ASP A 118 -1.68 7.31 6.07
CA ASP A 118 -0.67 6.48 6.74
C ASP A 118 -0.02 7.29 7.89
N GLU A 119 -0.70 7.22 9.02
CA GLU A 119 -0.30 7.88 10.26
C GLU A 119 1.14 7.53 10.65
N ARG A 120 1.60 6.31 10.37
CA ARG A 120 2.96 5.85 10.71
C ARG A 120 4.04 6.60 9.95
N ILE A 121 3.87 6.79 8.63
CA ILE A 121 4.84 7.56 7.84
C ILE A 121 4.80 9.03 8.22
N SER A 122 3.61 9.58 8.44
CA SER A 122 3.45 10.97 8.87
C SER A 122 4.09 11.23 10.24
N LEU A 123 3.92 10.31 11.19
CA LEU A 123 4.58 10.37 12.51
C LEU A 123 6.10 10.27 12.39
N LEU A 124 6.60 9.35 11.56
CA LEU A 124 8.02 9.14 11.36
C LEU A 124 8.69 10.33 10.66
N LEU A 125 8.02 10.97 9.71
CA LEU A 125 8.49 12.23 9.11
C LEU A 125 8.64 13.32 10.18
N ARG A 126 7.65 13.48 11.07
CA ARG A 126 7.73 14.44 12.18
C ARG A 126 8.88 14.10 13.13
N GLU A 127 9.07 12.83 13.46
CA GLU A 127 10.19 12.37 14.30
C GLU A 127 11.54 12.74 13.69
N CYS A 128 11.74 12.44 12.41
CA CYS A 128 12.97 12.76 11.68
C CYS A 128 13.25 14.27 11.65
N PHE A 129 12.25 15.10 11.37
CA PHE A 129 12.43 16.53 11.24
C PHE A 129 12.54 17.24 12.59
N ALA A 130 11.86 16.76 13.64
CA ALA A 130 11.98 17.32 14.99
C ALA A 130 13.42 17.19 15.53
N ALA A 131 14.08 16.07 15.26
CA ALA A 131 15.47 15.83 15.66
C ALA A 131 16.46 16.81 14.99
N GLY A 132 16.15 17.29 13.78
CA GLY A 132 16.99 18.19 12.99
C GLY A 132 16.79 19.69 13.27
N GLY A 133 15.85 20.08 14.13
CA GLY A 133 15.56 21.50 14.39
C GLY A 133 14.99 22.27 13.18
N VAL A 134 14.38 21.56 12.25
CA VAL A 134 13.83 22.08 11.00
C VAL A 134 12.56 22.90 11.28
N SER A 135 12.39 24.07 10.65
CA SER A 135 11.18 24.89 10.80
C SER A 135 9.91 24.15 10.31
N GLU A 136 8.74 24.51 10.85
CA GLU A 136 7.46 23.88 10.48
C GLU A 136 7.17 24.02 8.98
N GLU A 137 7.49 25.17 8.39
CA GLU A 137 7.33 25.43 6.95
C GLU A 137 8.19 24.49 6.11
N GLU A 138 9.45 24.35 6.49
CA GLU A 138 10.40 23.47 5.81
C GLU A 138 10.02 21.98 5.99
N GLN A 139 9.51 21.58 7.16
CA GLN A 139 8.95 20.24 7.37
C GLN A 139 7.80 19.94 6.40
N LYS A 140 6.88 20.90 6.23
CA LYS A 140 5.76 20.78 5.28
C LYS A 140 6.26 20.65 3.83
N ARG A 141 7.26 21.47 3.45
CA ARG A 141 7.89 21.44 2.12
C ARG A 141 8.50 20.06 1.84
N ARG A 142 9.32 19.54 2.76
CA ARG A 142 10.00 18.24 2.60
C ARG A 142 9.01 17.09 2.60
N ALA A 143 8.02 17.10 3.47
CA ALA A 143 6.96 16.10 3.49
C ALA A 143 6.19 16.07 2.14
N TYR A 144 5.89 17.24 1.56
CA TYR A 144 5.30 17.34 0.24
C TYR A 144 6.24 16.77 -0.85
N ALA A 145 7.53 17.12 -0.83
CA ALA A 145 8.50 16.63 -1.81
C ALA A 145 8.64 15.10 -1.76
N ILE A 146 8.74 14.52 -0.56
CA ILE A 146 8.81 13.07 -0.38
C ILE A 146 7.53 12.40 -0.91
N ARG A 147 6.34 12.91 -0.57
CA ARG A 147 5.08 12.37 -1.07
C ARG A 147 4.98 12.46 -2.59
N ALA A 148 5.27 13.62 -3.17
CA ALA A 148 5.24 13.81 -4.61
C ALA A 148 6.21 12.85 -5.34
N MET A 149 7.40 12.64 -4.77
CA MET A 149 8.37 11.68 -5.29
C MET A 149 7.82 10.24 -5.23
N LEU A 150 7.19 9.85 -4.14
CA LEU A 150 6.62 8.50 -4.01
C LEU A 150 5.53 8.24 -5.05
N TYR A 151 4.57 9.15 -5.18
CA TYR A 151 3.50 9.05 -6.18
C TYR A 151 4.05 9.03 -7.61
N GLY A 152 4.95 9.98 -7.92
CA GLY A 152 5.60 10.06 -9.22
C GLY A 152 6.39 8.80 -9.55
N THR A 153 7.15 8.27 -8.59
CA THR A 153 7.94 7.05 -8.78
C THR A 153 7.06 5.83 -9.06
N VAL A 154 5.96 5.67 -8.32
CA VAL A 154 5.00 4.58 -8.60
C VAL A 154 4.42 4.71 -10.00
N ALA A 155 4.02 5.91 -10.40
CA ALA A 155 3.49 6.18 -11.74
C ALA A 155 4.52 5.84 -12.84
N MET A 156 5.76 6.30 -12.69
CA MET A 156 6.85 6.06 -13.66
C MET A 156 7.23 4.57 -13.76
N LEU A 157 7.25 3.83 -12.65
CA LEU A 157 7.53 2.39 -12.64
C LEU A 157 6.39 1.59 -13.29
N THR A 158 5.13 1.93 -12.98
CA THR A 158 3.97 1.25 -13.56
C THR A 158 3.74 1.63 -15.03
N GLY A 159 4.06 2.89 -15.40
CA GLY A 159 4.07 3.37 -16.78
C GLY A 159 5.27 2.87 -17.61
N LYS A 160 6.22 2.12 -17.00
CA LYS A 160 7.46 1.63 -17.63
C LYS A 160 8.39 2.74 -18.12
N GLU A 161 8.27 3.94 -17.57
CA GLU A 161 9.19 5.05 -17.82
C GLU A 161 10.51 4.87 -17.05
N LEU A 162 10.46 4.16 -15.91
CA LEU A 162 11.62 3.71 -15.15
C LEU A 162 11.69 2.17 -15.13
N PRO A 163 12.91 1.59 -15.20
CA PRO A 163 13.08 0.15 -15.05
C PRO A 163 12.84 -0.27 -13.59
N ASN A 164 12.12 -1.38 -13.39
CA ASN A 164 11.90 -1.96 -12.07
C ASN A 164 13.09 -2.84 -11.67
N GLU A 165 14.21 -2.21 -11.31
CA GLU A 165 15.47 -2.87 -10.98
C GLU A 165 16.14 -2.22 -9.77
N GLU A 166 17.12 -2.90 -9.16
CA GLU A 166 17.75 -2.44 -7.92
C GLU A 166 18.50 -1.10 -8.08
N ALA A 167 19.04 -0.80 -9.28
CA ALA A 167 19.68 0.47 -9.56
C ALA A 167 18.70 1.64 -9.41
N THR A 168 17.46 1.49 -9.87
CA THR A 168 16.39 2.47 -9.68
C THR A 168 16.08 2.67 -8.20
N PHE A 169 15.97 1.61 -7.42
CA PHE A 169 15.71 1.72 -5.98
C PHE A 169 16.88 2.31 -5.20
N ALA A 170 18.12 2.06 -5.64
CA ALA A 170 19.29 2.73 -5.07
C ALA A 170 19.26 4.25 -5.31
N MET A 171 18.88 4.68 -6.51
CA MET A 171 18.67 6.10 -6.83
C MET A 171 17.57 6.72 -5.96
N ILE A 172 16.44 6.03 -5.78
CA ILE A 172 15.32 6.48 -4.94
C ILE A 172 15.78 6.66 -3.49
N ARG A 173 16.51 5.69 -2.93
CA ARG A 173 17.08 5.80 -1.57
C ARG A 173 17.97 7.02 -1.41
N LEU A 174 18.87 7.23 -2.37
CA LEU A 174 19.77 8.39 -2.35
C LEU A 174 19.01 9.72 -2.43
N THR A 175 17.96 9.79 -3.23
CA THR A 175 17.14 10.99 -3.37
C THR A 175 16.36 11.28 -2.08
N LEU A 176 15.75 10.24 -1.48
CA LEU A 176 15.09 10.34 -0.17
C LEU A 176 16.06 10.80 0.93
N GLN A 177 17.25 10.23 0.97
CA GLN A 177 18.29 10.62 1.93
C GLN A 177 18.63 12.12 1.81
N ARG A 178 18.79 12.61 0.61
CA ARG A 178 19.08 14.05 0.37
C ARG A 178 17.97 14.98 0.86
N GLU A 179 16.70 14.59 0.67
CA GLU A 179 15.56 15.37 1.19
C GLU A 179 15.47 15.35 2.72
N LEU A 180 16.01 14.33 3.37
CA LEU A 180 16.06 14.25 4.84
C LEU A 180 17.24 15.02 5.42
N ASP A 181 18.37 15.07 4.72
CA ASP A 181 19.62 15.68 5.19
C ASP A 181 19.74 17.18 4.81
N ALA A 182 18.91 17.67 3.87
CA ALA A 182 18.93 19.06 3.39
C ALA A 182 18.46 20.04 4.46
#